data_fa250f9543ad530887a0ce621b3e8110
#
_entry.id   fa250f9543ad530887a0ce621b3e8110
#
_cell.length_a   1.000
_cell.length_b   1.000
_cell.length_c   1.000
_cell.angle_alpha   90.00
_cell.angle_beta   90.00
_cell.angle_gamma   90.00
#
_symmetry.space_group_name_H-M   'P 1'
#
loop_
_entity.id
_entity.type
_entity.pdbx_description
1 polymer ?
#
loop_
_entity_poly.entity_id
_entity_poly.type
_entity_poly.pdbx_seq_one_letter_code
_entity_poly.pdbx_strand_id
1 'polypeptide(L)'
;DKERKKMLIKYGVIGVAGIVCIALLISFMRSSVNRKDLVFSEVDTGIIEVSVSASGKVVPAFEEIINSPINTRIVEVYRKGGDSVDVGTPILKLDLQSTETEYKKLLDEEQMKRYQLEQLKVNNNTYLSDLAMQVKISAMKLNRMEVELRNERYLDSLGSGTTDKVRQAELNFNTGKLELEQLRQQYANEKEVKAADLKVKELEFNIFAKSLAEMKRTLDDAQIRSPRKAILTYINNQ
;
A
#
# COMPACT_ATOMS: atom_id res chain seq x y z
N ASP A 1 3.60 19.94 133.57
CA ASP A 1 4.63 20.42 132.61
C ASP A 1 5.19 19.37 131.65
N LYS A 2 5.05 18.10 131.92
CA LYS A 2 5.63 17.07 131.01
C LYS A 2 4.83 16.78 129.75
N GLU A 3 3.53 17.05 129.83
CA GLU A 3 2.65 16.83 128.61
C GLU A 3 2.78 17.94 127.57
N ARG A 4 2.93 19.19 127.98
CA ARG A 4 3.16 20.31 127.03
C ARG A 4 4.46 20.23 126.25
N LYS A 5 5.53 19.71 126.90
CA LYS A 5 6.81 19.50 126.17
C LYS A 5 6.73 18.36 125.16
N LYS A 6 5.95 17.30 125.37
CA LYS A 6 5.76 16.23 124.40
C LYS A 6 5.00 16.67 123.22
N MET A 7 3.99 17.57 123.45
CA MET A 7 3.17 18.14 122.30
C MET A 7 4.00 19.11 121.44
N LEU A 8 4.81 19.94 122.06
CA LEU A 8 5.71 20.85 121.30
C LEU A 8 6.76 20.10 120.47
N ILE A 9 7.33 19.02 121.06
CA ILE A 9 8.26 18.18 120.27
C ILE A 9 7.59 17.46 119.15
N LYS A 10 6.30 16.99 119.34
CA LYS A 10 5.55 16.30 118.26
C LYS A 10 5.20 17.21 117.14
N TYR A 11 4.77 18.46 117.42
CA TYR A 11 4.51 19.48 116.37
C TYR A 11 5.80 20.02 115.72
N GLY A 12 6.90 20.10 116.48
CA GLY A 12 8.22 20.42 115.92
C GLY A 12 8.74 19.40 114.98
N VAL A 13 8.59 18.09 115.31
CA VAL A 13 8.97 17.02 114.33
C VAL A 13 8.13 17.00 113.09
N ILE A 14 6.81 17.22 113.21
CA ILE A 14 5.90 17.29 112.07
C ILE A 14 6.25 18.51 111.17
N GLY A 15 6.60 19.67 111.82
CA GLY A 15 7.05 20.89 111.09
C GLY A 15 8.34 20.65 110.29
N VAL A 16 9.30 19.99 110.94
CA VAL A 16 10.57 19.67 110.26
C VAL A 16 10.39 18.62 109.17
N ALA A 17 9.52 17.64 109.36
CA ALA A 17 9.18 16.66 108.34
C ALA A 17 8.47 17.29 107.11
N GLY A 18 7.62 18.30 107.36
CA GLY A 18 6.95 19.10 106.27
C GLY A 18 7.95 19.91 105.45
N ILE A 19 8.92 20.54 106.16
CA ILE A 19 9.95 21.34 105.47
C ILE A 19 10.90 20.44 104.67
N VAL A 20 11.27 19.26 105.17
CA VAL A 20 12.06 18.32 104.41
C VAL A 20 11.34 17.76 103.21
N CYS A 21 10.00 17.51 103.32
CA CYS A 21 9.18 17.04 102.24
C CYS A 21 9.05 18.09 101.14
N ILE A 22 8.87 19.35 101.53
CA ILE A 22 8.83 20.50 100.56
C ILE A 22 10.19 20.68 99.88
N ALA A 23 11.31 20.60 100.60
CA ALA A 23 12.63 20.70 100.06
C ALA A 23 12.97 19.54 99.09
N LEU A 24 12.48 18.35 99.37
CA LEU A 24 12.58 17.22 98.43
C LEU A 24 11.73 17.37 97.21
N LEU A 25 10.52 17.90 97.36
CA LEU A 25 9.65 18.22 96.18
C LEU A 25 10.26 19.34 95.30
N ILE A 26 10.82 20.38 95.85
CA ILE A 26 11.50 21.43 95.13
C ILE A 26 12.79 20.92 94.47
N SER A 27 13.49 19.97 95.10
CA SER A 27 14.67 19.32 94.53
C SER A 27 14.30 18.42 93.33
N PHE A 28 13.17 17.72 93.48
CA PHE A 28 12.66 16.87 92.35
C PHE A 28 12.09 17.67 91.22
N MET A 29 11.53 18.83 91.47
CA MET A 29 11.03 19.73 90.41
C MET A 29 12.12 20.57 89.76
N ARG A 30 13.32 20.59 90.21
CA ARG A 30 14.47 21.14 89.54
C ARG A 30 14.96 20.24 88.44
N SER A 31 14.15 20.13 87.36
CA SER A 31 14.61 19.58 86.12
C SER A 31 15.61 20.56 85.47
N SER A 32 16.89 20.32 85.69
CA SER A 32 17.94 21.10 85.05
C SER A 32 18.10 20.57 83.65
N VAL A 33 17.53 21.28 82.65
CA VAL A 33 17.83 21.06 81.20
C VAL A 33 19.31 21.37 81.00
N ASN A 34 20.11 20.32 80.82
CA ASN A 34 21.53 20.46 80.59
C ASN A 34 21.73 21.14 79.21
N ARG A 35 22.41 22.25 79.19
CA ARG A 35 22.72 22.98 77.94
C ARG A 35 23.51 22.13 76.93
N LYS A 36 24.10 21.04 77.37
CA LYS A 36 24.85 20.10 76.55
C LYS A 36 23.96 19.15 75.74
N ASP A 37 22.68 19.00 76.19
CA ASP A 37 21.72 18.14 75.49
C ASP A 37 20.93 18.93 74.46
N LEU A 38 21.16 20.24 74.29
CA LEU A 38 20.54 21.08 73.27
C LEU A 38 21.49 21.24 72.07
N VAL A 39 21.07 20.67 70.96
CA VAL A 39 21.76 20.85 69.71
C VAL A 39 21.33 22.20 69.13
N PHE A 40 22.26 23.12 69.10
CA PHE A 40 22.07 24.42 68.48
C PHE A 40 22.61 24.37 67.04
N SER A 41 21.83 24.77 66.07
CA SER A 41 22.30 25.00 64.75
C SER A 41 22.11 26.48 64.40
N GLU A 42 23.16 27.07 63.93
CA GLU A 42 23.10 28.43 63.42
C GLU A 42 22.37 28.44 62.09
N VAL A 43 21.38 29.31 61.92
CA VAL A 43 20.65 29.44 60.66
C VAL A 43 21.46 30.36 59.77
N ASP A 44 22.04 29.75 58.74
CA ASP A 44 22.75 30.47 57.71
C ASP A 44 21.92 30.49 56.43
N THR A 45 22.11 31.52 55.61
CA THR A 45 21.48 31.62 54.27
C THR A 45 22.43 30.97 53.28
N GLY A 46 22.02 29.83 52.73
CA GLY A 46 22.75 29.12 51.70
C GLY A 46 21.94 29.01 50.42
N ILE A 47 22.63 28.81 49.30
CA ILE A 47 22.00 28.49 48.00
C ILE A 47 21.72 26.96 48.04
N ILE A 48 20.44 26.63 47.81
CA ILE A 48 20.06 25.20 47.66
C ILE A 48 20.09 24.93 46.14
N GLU A 49 21.07 24.16 45.71
CA GLU A 49 21.09 23.61 44.37
C GLU A 49 20.19 22.39 44.29
N VAL A 50 19.07 22.53 43.59
CA VAL A 50 18.17 21.41 43.28
C VAL A 50 18.62 20.81 41.94
N SER A 51 19.31 19.68 41.99
CA SER A 51 19.66 18.91 40.79
C SER A 51 18.55 17.93 40.47
N VAL A 52 18.00 18.01 39.27
CA VAL A 52 17.07 17.03 38.73
C VAL A 52 17.84 16.14 37.75
N SER A 53 17.99 14.86 38.09
CA SER A 53 18.58 13.86 37.22
C SER A 53 17.47 13.25 36.36
N ALA A 54 17.61 13.33 35.03
CA ALA A 54 16.74 12.68 34.07
C ALA A 54 17.57 11.77 33.16
N SER A 55 17.07 10.59 32.91
CA SER A 55 17.62 9.70 31.87
C SER A 55 16.83 9.89 30.58
N GLY A 56 17.52 10.07 29.45
CA GLY A 56 16.92 10.18 28.15
C GLY A 56 17.61 9.27 27.14
N LYS A 57 16.85 8.78 26.15
CA LYS A 57 17.38 8.06 24.99
C LYS A 57 17.44 9.02 23.82
N VAL A 58 18.62 9.19 23.24
CA VAL A 58 18.75 9.93 21.99
C VAL A 58 18.27 9.05 20.85
N VAL A 59 17.27 9.51 20.15
CA VAL A 59 16.73 8.86 18.94
C VAL A 59 16.93 9.79 17.75
N PRO A 60 17.17 9.25 16.55
CA PRO A 60 17.25 10.07 15.36
C PRO A 60 15.92 10.78 15.09
N ALA A 61 15.97 12.00 14.55
CA ALA A 61 14.77 12.76 14.21
C ALA A 61 13.97 12.10 13.06
N PHE A 62 14.65 11.37 12.19
CA PHE A 62 14.07 10.60 11.10
C PHE A 62 14.74 9.23 11.03
N GLU A 63 13.93 8.21 10.99
CA GLU A 63 14.34 6.82 10.76
C GLU A 63 13.56 6.29 9.55
N GLU A 64 14.26 5.71 8.60
CA GLU A 64 13.67 5.10 7.42
C GLU A 64 14.07 3.64 7.37
N ILE A 65 13.07 2.78 7.31
CA ILE A 65 13.27 1.34 7.23
C ILE A 65 13.19 0.94 5.76
N ILE A 66 14.26 0.41 5.22
CA ILE A 66 14.32 -0.14 3.86
C ILE A 66 14.09 -1.64 3.96
N ASN A 67 12.95 -2.10 3.45
CA ASN A 67 12.61 -3.50 3.38
C ASN A 67 12.88 -4.07 1.99
N SER A 68 13.34 -5.32 1.93
CA SER A 68 13.42 -6.03 0.66
C SER A 68 12.00 -6.33 0.14
N PRO A 69 11.70 -6.02 -1.13
CA PRO A 69 10.42 -6.36 -1.75
C PRO A 69 10.29 -7.85 -2.07
N ILE A 70 11.39 -8.59 -1.98
CA ILE A 70 11.44 -10.02 -2.26
C ILE A 70 12.05 -10.79 -1.08
N ASN A 71 11.62 -12.03 -0.92
CA ASN A 71 12.17 -12.92 0.09
C ASN A 71 13.31 -13.75 -0.53
N THR A 72 14.54 -13.36 -0.25
CA THR A 72 15.75 -13.99 -0.79
C THR A 72 16.92 -13.86 0.17
N ARG A 73 17.99 -14.62 -0.08
CA ARG A 73 19.20 -14.58 0.75
C ARG A 73 20.09 -13.38 0.39
N ILE A 74 20.79 -12.87 1.40
CA ILE A 74 21.83 -11.87 1.23
C ILE A 74 23.10 -12.58 0.72
N VAL A 75 23.64 -12.14 -0.41
CA VAL A 75 24.89 -12.64 -0.98
C VAL A 75 26.08 -11.91 -0.36
N GLU A 76 25.97 -10.58 -0.21
CA GLU A 76 27.06 -9.74 0.27
C GLU A 76 26.54 -8.49 0.96
N VAL A 77 27.21 -8.07 2.02
CA VAL A 77 26.91 -6.84 2.76
C VAL A 77 28.04 -5.85 2.53
N TYR A 78 27.76 -4.75 1.84
CA TYR A 78 28.77 -3.73 1.49
C TYR A 78 28.98 -2.69 2.58
N ARG A 79 27.98 -2.46 3.45
CA ARG A 79 27.99 -1.44 4.50
C ARG A 79 27.55 -2.03 5.82
N LYS A 80 28.06 -1.49 6.91
CA LYS A 80 27.75 -1.94 8.28
C LYS A 80 27.03 -0.84 9.06
N GLY A 81 26.39 -1.19 10.14
CA GLY A 81 25.85 -0.21 11.11
C GLY A 81 26.94 0.76 11.56
N GLY A 82 26.66 2.05 11.52
CA GLY A 82 27.59 3.16 11.78
C GLY A 82 28.18 3.80 10.53
N ASP A 83 28.09 3.16 9.36
CA ASP A 83 28.63 3.71 8.12
C ASP A 83 27.77 4.88 7.60
N SER A 84 28.44 5.93 7.10
CA SER A 84 27.79 7.00 6.35
C SER A 84 27.57 6.56 4.91
N VAL A 85 26.36 6.75 4.38
CA VAL A 85 25.97 6.39 3.02
C VAL A 85 25.40 7.62 2.29
N ASP A 86 25.78 7.78 1.04
CA ASP A 86 25.22 8.80 0.14
C ASP A 86 24.09 8.18 -0.71
N VAL A 87 23.33 9.05 -1.39
CA VAL A 87 22.25 8.64 -2.30
C VAL A 87 22.77 7.65 -3.35
N GLY A 88 22.08 6.54 -3.53
CA GLY A 88 22.41 5.49 -4.49
C GLY A 88 23.54 4.54 -4.06
N THR A 89 24.15 4.75 -2.87
CA THR A 89 25.18 3.85 -2.36
C THR A 89 24.59 2.46 -2.12
N PRO A 90 25.16 1.37 -2.70
CA PRO A 90 24.70 0.02 -2.44
C PRO A 90 24.98 -0.36 -1.00
N ILE A 91 23.97 -0.91 -0.32
CA ILE A 91 24.06 -1.33 1.09
C ILE A 91 24.38 -2.81 1.18
N LEU A 92 23.61 -3.62 0.44
CA LEU A 92 23.77 -5.06 0.39
C LEU A 92 23.40 -5.62 -0.99
N LYS A 93 23.84 -6.82 -1.28
CA LYS A 93 23.54 -7.57 -2.50
C LYS A 93 22.68 -8.76 -2.17
N LEU A 94 21.53 -8.83 -2.82
CA LEU A 94 20.60 -9.95 -2.74
C LEU A 94 20.86 -10.97 -3.86
N ASP A 95 20.44 -12.21 -3.65
CA ASP A 95 20.42 -13.23 -4.70
C ASP A 95 19.17 -13.04 -5.57
N LEU A 96 19.37 -12.41 -6.73
CA LEU A 96 18.29 -12.06 -7.65
C LEU A 96 18.11 -13.07 -8.80
N GLN A 97 18.92 -14.14 -8.84
CA GLN A 97 18.97 -15.06 -9.99
C GLN A 97 17.60 -15.67 -10.32
N SER A 98 16.85 -16.08 -9.32
CA SER A 98 15.51 -16.64 -9.52
C SER A 98 14.54 -15.58 -10.07
N THR A 99 14.53 -14.38 -9.48
CA THR A 99 13.66 -13.26 -9.88
C THR A 99 14.01 -12.74 -11.27
N GLU A 100 15.30 -12.67 -11.61
CA GLU A 100 15.76 -12.31 -12.96
C GLU A 100 15.32 -13.34 -14.00
N THR A 101 15.38 -14.63 -13.66
CA THR A 101 14.93 -15.71 -14.55
C THR A 101 13.40 -15.65 -14.76
N GLU A 102 12.65 -15.35 -13.72
CA GLU A 102 11.20 -15.17 -13.79
C GLU A 102 10.84 -13.93 -14.64
N TYR A 103 11.52 -12.83 -14.43
CA TYR A 103 11.35 -11.63 -15.25
C TYR A 103 11.64 -11.90 -16.75
N LYS A 104 12.68 -12.67 -17.08
CA LYS A 104 12.98 -13.07 -18.48
C LYS A 104 11.85 -13.92 -19.07
N LYS A 105 11.33 -14.89 -18.30
CA LYS A 105 10.16 -15.67 -18.74
C LYS A 105 8.94 -14.82 -19.02
N LEU A 106 8.66 -13.83 -18.17
CA LEU A 106 7.57 -12.89 -18.38
C LEU A 106 7.78 -12.00 -19.61
N LEU A 107 9.03 -11.63 -19.91
CA LEU A 107 9.38 -10.91 -21.16
C LEU A 107 9.04 -11.74 -22.40
N ASP A 108 9.43 -13.01 -22.40
CA ASP A 108 9.14 -13.92 -23.52
C ASP A 108 7.61 -14.12 -23.66
N GLU A 109 6.90 -14.21 -22.55
CA GLU A 109 5.43 -14.32 -22.53
C GLU A 109 4.76 -13.03 -23.05
N GLU A 110 5.25 -11.85 -22.70
CA GLU A 110 4.78 -10.56 -23.22
C GLU A 110 4.93 -10.51 -24.75
N GLN A 111 6.08 -10.95 -25.25
CA GLN A 111 6.34 -11.00 -26.69
C GLN A 111 5.40 -11.98 -27.40
N MET A 112 5.17 -13.15 -26.81
CA MET A 112 4.21 -14.13 -27.33
C MET A 112 2.79 -13.56 -27.38
N LYS A 113 2.31 -12.90 -26.32
CA LYS A 113 0.99 -12.25 -26.29
C LYS A 113 0.88 -11.12 -27.32
N ARG A 114 1.95 -10.38 -27.56
CA ARG A 114 2.01 -9.33 -28.59
C ARG A 114 1.80 -9.93 -29.98
N TYR A 115 2.50 -11.02 -30.29
CA TYR A 115 2.32 -11.71 -31.57
C TYR A 115 0.94 -12.34 -31.72
N GLN A 116 0.36 -12.88 -30.65
CA GLN A 116 -1.01 -13.38 -30.66
C GLN A 116 -2.03 -12.26 -30.95
N LEU A 117 -1.84 -11.09 -30.38
CA LEU A 117 -2.68 -9.92 -30.66
C LEU A 117 -2.57 -9.48 -32.12
N GLU A 118 -1.35 -9.44 -32.66
CA GLU A 118 -1.11 -9.10 -34.07
C GLU A 118 -1.73 -10.13 -35.02
N GLN A 119 -1.59 -11.41 -34.70
CA GLN A 119 -2.22 -12.49 -35.46
C GLN A 119 -3.75 -12.35 -35.46
N LEU A 120 -4.34 -12.02 -34.28
CA LEU A 120 -5.79 -11.78 -34.20
C LEU A 120 -6.22 -10.61 -35.06
N LYS A 121 -5.46 -9.50 -35.09
CA LYS A 121 -5.72 -8.33 -35.94
C LYS A 121 -5.72 -8.73 -37.41
N VAL A 122 -4.71 -9.45 -37.87
CA VAL A 122 -4.59 -9.92 -39.23
C VAL A 122 -5.77 -10.84 -39.59
N ASN A 123 -6.08 -11.82 -38.75
CA ASN A 123 -7.17 -12.75 -38.98
C ASN A 123 -8.53 -12.05 -39.08
N ASN A 124 -8.80 -11.10 -38.17
CA ASN A 124 -10.03 -10.31 -38.17
C ASN A 124 -10.15 -9.45 -39.43
N ASN A 125 -9.06 -8.80 -39.85
CA ASN A 125 -9.04 -7.99 -41.05
C ASN A 125 -9.28 -8.83 -42.32
N THR A 126 -8.65 -10.01 -42.42
CA THR A 126 -8.85 -10.94 -43.51
C THR A 126 -10.30 -11.39 -43.57
N TYR A 127 -10.88 -11.84 -42.47
CA TYR A 127 -12.27 -12.27 -42.38
C TYR A 127 -13.25 -11.15 -42.80
N LEU A 128 -13.07 -9.93 -42.28
CA LEU A 128 -13.92 -8.79 -42.62
C LEU A 128 -13.77 -8.37 -44.08
N SER A 129 -12.55 -8.48 -44.62
CA SER A 129 -12.30 -8.23 -46.06
C SER A 129 -13.03 -9.24 -46.94
N ASP A 130 -13.00 -10.52 -46.60
CA ASP A 130 -13.71 -11.56 -47.33
C ASP A 130 -15.23 -11.35 -47.30
N LEU A 131 -15.76 -11.01 -46.11
CA LEU A 131 -17.18 -10.71 -45.96
C LEU A 131 -17.60 -9.44 -46.73
N ALA A 132 -16.75 -8.40 -46.71
CA ALA A 132 -16.98 -7.19 -47.53
C ALA A 132 -16.96 -7.50 -49.02
N MET A 133 -16.10 -8.43 -49.47
CA MET A 133 -16.08 -8.89 -50.86
C MET A 133 -17.39 -9.62 -51.22
N GLN A 134 -17.91 -10.45 -50.32
CA GLN A 134 -19.19 -11.14 -50.52
C GLN A 134 -20.35 -10.12 -50.66
N VAL A 135 -20.39 -9.08 -49.80
CA VAL A 135 -21.36 -7.99 -49.92
C VAL A 135 -21.26 -7.30 -51.28
N LYS A 136 -20.05 -7.03 -51.78
CA LYS A 136 -19.83 -6.42 -53.10
C LYS A 136 -20.31 -7.33 -54.26
N ILE A 137 -20.02 -8.62 -54.19
CA ILE A 137 -20.49 -9.60 -55.16
C ILE A 137 -22.01 -9.68 -55.15
N SER A 138 -22.66 -9.74 -54.01
CA SER A 138 -24.12 -9.76 -53.87
C SER A 138 -24.75 -8.47 -54.42
N ALA A 139 -24.14 -7.31 -54.18
CA ALA A 139 -24.57 -6.02 -54.74
C ALA A 139 -24.50 -6.02 -56.30
N MET A 140 -23.44 -6.59 -56.88
CA MET A 140 -23.34 -6.74 -58.33
C MET A 140 -24.39 -7.71 -58.89
N LYS A 141 -24.70 -8.80 -58.22
CA LYS A 141 -25.78 -9.71 -58.57
C LYS A 141 -27.14 -9.02 -58.53
N LEU A 142 -27.41 -8.23 -57.49
CA LEU A 142 -28.65 -7.46 -57.38
C LEU A 142 -28.81 -6.45 -58.55
N ASN A 143 -27.74 -5.73 -58.90
CA ASN A 143 -27.74 -4.81 -60.04
C ASN A 143 -28.08 -5.54 -61.35
N ARG A 144 -27.56 -6.73 -61.58
CA ARG A 144 -27.92 -7.56 -62.70
C ARG A 144 -29.40 -7.92 -62.69
N MET A 145 -29.96 -8.36 -61.56
CA MET A 145 -31.39 -8.67 -61.42
C MET A 145 -32.28 -7.43 -61.66
N GLU A 146 -31.84 -6.26 -61.25
CA GLU A 146 -32.53 -5.00 -61.47
C GLU A 146 -32.62 -4.68 -63.00
N VAL A 147 -31.51 -4.86 -63.73
CA VAL A 147 -31.48 -4.68 -65.20
C VAL A 147 -32.38 -5.69 -65.88
N GLU A 148 -32.36 -6.95 -65.47
CA GLU A 148 -33.24 -8.02 -65.97
C GLU A 148 -34.72 -7.65 -65.74
N LEU A 149 -35.12 -7.25 -64.57
CA LEU A 149 -36.47 -6.80 -64.24
C LEU A 149 -36.89 -5.61 -65.14
N ARG A 150 -36.00 -4.64 -65.34
CA ARG A 150 -36.23 -3.49 -66.17
C ARG A 150 -36.48 -3.91 -67.66
N ASN A 151 -35.68 -4.84 -68.15
CA ASN A 151 -35.80 -5.38 -69.50
C ASN A 151 -37.10 -6.18 -69.65
N GLU A 152 -37.50 -7.05 -68.72
CA GLU A 152 -38.75 -7.80 -68.82
C GLU A 152 -39.98 -6.87 -68.78
N ARG A 153 -39.96 -5.84 -67.90
CA ARG A 153 -41.02 -4.80 -67.91
C ARG A 153 -41.11 -4.04 -69.22
N TYR A 154 -39.97 -3.75 -69.84
CA TYR A 154 -39.95 -3.09 -71.15
C TYR A 154 -40.51 -3.99 -72.28
N LEU A 155 -40.14 -5.26 -72.34
CA LEU A 155 -40.67 -6.23 -73.28
C LEU A 155 -42.19 -6.46 -73.11
N ASP A 156 -42.66 -6.54 -71.86
CA ASP A 156 -44.08 -6.65 -71.55
C ASP A 156 -44.86 -5.41 -72.03
N SER A 157 -44.32 -4.21 -71.86
CA SER A 157 -44.90 -2.95 -72.33
C SER A 157 -45.00 -2.88 -73.84
N LEU A 158 -44.16 -3.59 -74.64
CA LEU A 158 -44.20 -3.73 -76.07
C LEU A 158 -45.11 -4.89 -76.59
N GLY A 159 -45.76 -5.61 -75.66
CA GLY A 159 -46.55 -6.79 -75.96
C GLY A 159 -45.73 -8.02 -76.37
N SER A 160 -44.40 -7.97 -76.25
CA SER A 160 -43.46 -9.08 -76.56
C SER A 160 -43.04 -9.88 -75.37
N GLY A 161 -43.45 -9.46 -74.13
CA GLY A 161 -43.19 -10.14 -72.86
C GLY A 161 -44.43 -10.85 -72.33
N THR A 162 -44.27 -11.47 -71.17
CA THR A 162 -45.38 -12.06 -70.40
C THR A 162 -45.35 -11.53 -68.94
N THR A 163 -46.54 -11.25 -68.44
CA THR A 163 -46.70 -10.78 -67.06
C THR A 163 -46.08 -11.76 -66.00
N ASP A 164 -46.06 -13.06 -66.34
CA ASP A 164 -45.41 -14.08 -65.43
C ASP A 164 -43.91 -13.93 -65.42
N LYS A 165 -43.24 -13.59 -66.55
CA LYS A 165 -41.79 -13.30 -66.56
C LYS A 165 -41.46 -12.06 -65.75
N VAL A 166 -42.26 -11.01 -65.85
CA VAL A 166 -42.12 -9.80 -65.04
C VAL A 166 -42.25 -10.12 -63.57
N ARG A 167 -43.27 -10.91 -63.21
CA ARG A 167 -43.48 -11.34 -61.79
C ARG A 167 -42.31 -12.17 -61.31
N GLN A 168 -41.74 -13.10 -62.05
CA GLN A 168 -40.61 -13.91 -61.69
C GLN A 168 -39.34 -13.04 -61.51
N ALA A 169 -39.09 -12.09 -62.44
CA ALA A 169 -37.96 -11.17 -62.32
C ALA A 169 -38.08 -10.24 -61.08
N GLU A 170 -39.31 -9.81 -60.80
CA GLU A 170 -39.59 -9.02 -59.58
C GLU A 170 -39.36 -9.80 -58.26
N LEU A 171 -39.80 -11.08 -58.23
CA LEU A 171 -39.51 -11.97 -57.09
C LEU A 171 -38.01 -12.16 -56.94
N ASN A 172 -37.27 -12.43 -58.02
CA ASN A 172 -35.80 -12.60 -57.99
C ASN A 172 -35.12 -11.35 -57.49
N PHE A 173 -35.52 -10.16 -57.98
CA PHE A 173 -34.95 -8.88 -57.51
C PHE A 173 -35.23 -8.63 -56.04
N ASN A 174 -36.47 -8.85 -55.58
CA ASN A 174 -36.84 -8.66 -54.19
C ASN A 174 -36.11 -9.65 -53.27
N THR A 175 -35.96 -10.91 -53.65
CA THR A 175 -35.18 -11.91 -52.93
C THR A 175 -33.71 -11.50 -52.85
N GLY A 176 -33.12 -11.12 -54.01
CA GLY A 176 -31.72 -10.66 -54.00
C GLY A 176 -31.48 -9.39 -53.18
N LYS A 177 -32.49 -8.50 -53.10
CA LYS A 177 -32.43 -7.32 -52.20
C LYS A 177 -32.39 -7.73 -50.74
N LEU A 178 -33.22 -8.68 -50.32
CA LEU A 178 -33.22 -9.21 -48.93
C LEU A 178 -31.93 -9.94 -48.61
N GLU A 179 -31.39 -10.75 -49.52
CA GLU A 179 -30.09 -11.43 -49.36
C GLU A 179 -28.95 -10.42 -49.17
N LEU A 180 -28.92 -9.35 -49.99
CA LEU A 180 -27.92 -8.29 -49.81
C LEU A 180 -28.04 -7.60 -48.46
N GLU A 181 -29.26 -7.27 -48.05
CA GLU A 181 -29.51 -6.61 -46.76
C GLU A 181 -29.09 -7.50 -45.57
N GLN A 182 -29.44 -8.79 -45.64
CA GLN A 182 -28.98 -9.78 -44.62
C GLN A 182 -27.46 -9.84 -44.56
N LEU A 183 -26.79 -9.88 -45.70
CA LEU A 183 -25.33 -9.96 -45.75
C LEU A 183 -24.65 -8.67 -45.23
N ARG A 184 -25.24 -7.50 -45.52
CA ARG A 184 -24.80 -6.22 -44.98
C ARG A 184 -24.93 -6.17 -43.43
N GLN A 185 -26.06 -6.64 -42.93
CA GLN A 185 -26.30 -6.72 -41.50
C GLN A 185 -25.31 -7.67 -40.80
N GLN A 186 -25.06 -8.83 -41.45
CA GLN A 186 -24.04 -9.76 -40.96
C GLN A 186 -22.67 -9.11 -40.93
N TYR A 187 -22.26 -8.38 -41.99
CA TYR A 187 -20.98 -7.67 -42.02
C TYR A 187 -20.89 -6.62 -40.90
N ALA A 188 -21.94 -5.85 -40.65
CA ALA A 188 -21.98 -4.84 -39.62
C ALA A 188 -21.83 -5.49 -38.20
N ASN A 189 -22.60 -6.54 -37.93
CA ASN A 189 -22.55 -7.26 -36.66
C ASN A 189 -21.17 -7.89 -36.42
N GLU A 190 -20.63 -8.58 -37.45
CA GLU A 190 -19.29 -9.20 -37.32
C GLU A 190 -18.20 -8.16 -37.12
N LYS A 191 -18.29 -7.00 -37.73
CA LYS A 191 -17.35 -5.89 -37.52
C LYS A 191 -17.34 -5.44 -36.04
N GLU A 192 -18.52 -5.32 -35.43
CA GLU A 192 -18.62 -4.96 -33.99
C GLU A 192 -18.09 -6.06 -33.09
N VAL A 193 -18.44 -7.33 -33.36
CA VAL A 193 -17.96 -8.48 -32.59
C VAL A 193 -16.44 -8.56 -32.66
N LYS A 194 -15.86 -8.48 -33.87
CA LYS A 194 -14.39 -8.54 -34.03
C LYS A 194 -13.67 -7.36 -33.38
N ALA A 195 -14.30 -6.16 -33.41
CA ALA A 195 -13.76 -4.99 -32.70
C ALA A 195 -13.79 -5.19 -31.17
N ALA A 196 -14.88 -5.76 -30.63
CA ALA A 196 -14.97 -6.07 -29.20
C ALA A 196 -13.95 -7.14 -28.78
N ASP A 197 -13.82 -8.23 -29.53
CA ASP A 197 -12.84 -9.28 -29.28
C ASP A 197 -11.40 -8.73 -29.24
N LEU A 198 -11.09 -7.88 -30.22
CA LEU A 198 -9.79 -7.22 -30.29
C LEU A 198 -9.56 -6.34 -29.06
N LYS A 199 -10.58 -5.59 -28.64
CA LYS A 199 -10.51 -4.72 -27.46
C LYS A 199 -10.27 -5.51 -26.18
N VAL A 200 -10.93 -6.65 -26.03
CA VAL A 200 -10.71 -7.55 -24.88
C VAL A 200 -9.25 -8.03 -24.86
N LYS A 201 -8.73 -8.48 -26.03
CA LYS A 201 -7.34 -8.95 -26.12
C LYS A 201 -6.31 -7.85 -25.90
N GLU A 202 -6.59 -6.62 -26.33
CA GLU A 202 -5.75 -5.45 -26.02
C GLU A 202 -5.73 -5.16 -24.51
N LEU A 203 -6.87 -5.27 -23.84
CA LEU A 203 -6.93 -5.08 -22.38
C LEU A 203 -6.18 -6.19 -21.65
N GLU A 204 -6.32 -7.46 -22.04
CA GLU A 204 -5.55 -8.57 -21.49
C GLU A 204 -4.03 -8.33 -21.63
N PHE A 205 -3.59 -7.90 -22.81
CA PHE A 205 -2.19 -7.55 -23.06
C PHE A 205 -1.72 -6.39 -22.16
N ASN A 206 -2.53 -5.34 -22.04
CA ASN A 206 -2.20 -4.18 -21.20
C ASN A 206 -2.11 -4.55 -19.71
N ILE A 207 -2.98 -5.43 -19.23
CA ILE A 207 -2.92 -5.95 -17.84
C ILE A 207 -1.60 -6.70 -17.65
N PHE A 208 -1.24 -7.58 -18.58
CA PHE A 208 -0.01 -8.34 -18.51
C PHE A 208 1.23 -7.41 -18.58
N ALA A 209 1.23 -6.42 -19.47
CA ALA A 209 2.32 -5.45 -19.57
C ALA A 209 2.52 -4.63 -18.28
N LYS A 210 1.42 -4.32 -17.57
CA LYS A 210 1.49 -3.68 -16.24
C LYS A 210 2.10 -4.62 -15.20
N SER A 211 1.70 -5.89 -15.19
CA SER A 211 2.27 -6.90 -14.29
C SER A 211 3.78 -7.09 -14.54
N LEU A 212 4.20 -7.10 -15.81
CA LEU A 212 5.62 -7.14 -16.18
C LEU A 212 6.38 -5.91 -15.70
N ALA A 213 5.79 -4.71 -15.84
CA ALA A 213 6.39 -3.47 -15.35
C ALA A 213 6.52 -3.44 -13.82
N GLU A 214 5.55 -4.02 -13.11
CA GLU A 214 5.59 -4.18 -11.66
C GLU A 214 6.69 -5.16 -11.22
N MET A 215 6.84 -6.29 -11.91
CA MET A 215 7.93 -7.23 -11.66
C MET A 215 9.30 -6.58 -11.90
N LYS A 216 9.44 -5.79 -12.97
CA LYS A 216 10.67 -5.02 -13.23
C LYS A 216 10.97 -4.06 -12.09
N ARG A 217 9.98 -3.32 -11.61
CA ARG A 217 10.13 -2.41 -10.47
C ARG A 217 10.56 -3.17 -9.22
N THR A 218 9.93 -4.31 -8.94
CA THR A 218 10.30 -5.17 -7.81
C THR A 218 11.76 -5.61 -7.91
N LEU A 219 12.22 -5.96 -9.11
CA LEU A 219 13.61 -6.34 -9.36
C LEU A 219 14.58 -5.16 -9.15
N ASP A 220 14.20 -3.96 -9.62
CA ASP A 220 14.99 -2.74 -9.42
C ASP A 220 15.06 -2.35 -7.96
N ASP A 221 13.93 -2.40 -7.23
CA ASP A 221 13.82 -2.10 -5.80
C ASP A 221 14.55 -3.14 -4.93
N ALA A 222 14.74 -4.36 -5.43
CA ALA A 222 15.51 -5.40 -4.76
C ALA A 222 17.03 -5.12 -4.77
N GLN A 223 17.50 -4.15 -5.55
CA GLN A 223 18.85 -3.60 -5.43
C GLN A 223 18.90 -2.59 -4.28
N ILE A 224 19.08 -3.08 -3.06
CA ILE A 224 19.02 -2.26 -1.85
C ILE A 224 20.10 -1.17 -1.87
N ARG A 225 19.68 0.06 -2.13
CA ARG A 225 20.50 1.27 -2.17
C ARG A 225 19.96 2.33 -1.24
N SER A 226 20.83 3.22 -0.76
CA SER A 226 20.39 4.33 0.08
C SER A 226 19.59 5.36 -0.73
N PRO A 227 18.35 5.71 -0.34
CA PRO A 227 17.55 6.72 -1.03
C PRO A 227 17.99 8.15 -0.71
N ARG A 228 18.76 8.34 0.37
CA ARG A 228 19.22 9.65 0.85
C ARG A 228 20.58 9.54 1.54
N LYS A 229 21.22 10.67 1.78
CA LYS A 229 22.40 10.75 2.64
C LYS A 229 21.98 10.48 4.09
N ALA A 230 22.55 9.44 4.70
CA ALA A 230 22.19 9.00 6.05
C ALA A 230 23.34 8.22 6.72
N ILE A 231 23.15 7.88 7.98
CA ILE A 231 24.00 6.93 8.70
C ILE A 231 23.19 5.63 8.85
N LEU A 232 23.77 4.53 8.43
CA LEU A 232 23.15 3.22 8.57
C LEU A 232 23.18 2.80 10.04
N THR A 233 22.01 2.55 10.64
CA THR A 233 21.93 2.20 12.06
C THR A 233 22.04 0.70 12.29
N TYR A 234 21.31 -0.09 11.49
CA TYR A 234 21.21 -1.53 11.67
C TYR A 234 20.86 -2.24 10.37
N ILE A 235 21.40 -3.44 10.16
CA ILE A 235 21.00 -4.37 9.09
C ILE A 235 20.54 -5.66 9.75
N ASN A 236 19.30 -6.07 9.47
CA ASN A 236 18.81 -7.38 9.85
C ASN A 236 19.30 -8.42 8.84
N ASN A 237 20.14 -9.34 9.28
CA ASN A 237 20.72 -10.41 8.46
C ASN A 237 19.99 -11.74 8.60
N GLN A 238 18.86 -11.76 9.29
CA GLN A 238 18.08 -12.98 9.52
C GLN A 238 16.97 -13.14 8.49
#